data_1c00e190d516fa6b1788edf59e729a73
#
_entry.id   1c00e190d516fa6b1788edf59e729a73
#
_cell.length_a   1.000
_cell.length_b   1.000
_cell.length_c   1.000
_cell.angle_alpha   90.00
_cell.angle_beta   90.00
_cell.angle_gamma   90.00
#
_symmetry.space_group_name_H-M   'P 1'
#
loop_
_entity.id
_entity.type
_entity.pdbx_description
1 polymer ?
#
loop_
_entity_poly.entity_id
_entity_poly.type
_entity_poly.pdbx_seq_one_letter_code
_entity_poly.pdbx_strand_id
1 'polypeptide(L)'
;MRCAGTVTRMIIVAGWLRVDADERQAYLDGCRAVIASARTAPGCLDFHLSADPIDAERINVFERWENAESVERFRGAGPSDDQQRAITAARVEQYEIASTTPLS
;
A
#
# COMPACT_ATOMS: atom_id res chain seq x y z
N MET A 1 -14.36 -13.20 28.94
CA MET A 1 -14.31 -12.42 28.59
C MET A 1 -13.55 -12.04 27.70
N ARG A 2 -13.49 -11.86 27.15
CA ARG A 2 -12.77 -11.61 26.31
C ARG A 2 -11.81 -10.79 26.60
N CYS A 3 -10.89 -10.88 26.14
CA CYS A 3 -9.92 -10.11 26.35
C CYS A 3 -10.28 -8.84 26.02
N ALA A 4 -10.73 -8.20 26.93
CA ALA A 4 -11.21 -6.99 26.73
C ALA A 4 -10.20 -6.14 26.12
N GLY A 5 -9.30 -5.94 26.04
CA GLY A 5 -8.48 -4.92 25.50
C GLY A 5 -8.06 -5.07 24.10
N THR A 6 -8.36 -6.19 23.50
CA THR A 6 -7.86 -6.40 22.16
C THR A 6 -8.85 -5.91 21.14
N VAL A 7 -8.61 -4.74 20.57
CA VAL A 7 -9.43 -4.21 19.50
C VAL A 7 -8.60 -4.28 18.25
N THR A 8 -9.06 -5.09 17.30
CA THR A 8 -8.40 -5.17 16.01
C THR A 8 -8.98 -4.09 15.11
N ARG A 9 -8.12 -3.20 14.65
CA ARG A 9 -8.56 -2.12 13.79
C ARG A 9 -8.05 -2.36 12.39
N MET A 10 -8.94 -2.06 11.44
CA MET A 10 -8.59 -2.06 10.04
C MET A 10 -7.51 -1.00 9.79
N ILE A 11 -6.64 -1.27 8.85
CA ILE A 11 -5.55 -0.37 8.50
C ILE A 11 -5.71 0.07 7.06
N ILE A 12 -5.50 1.35 6.82
CA ILE A 12 -5.35 1.88 5.47
C ILE A 12 -3.93 2.42 5.36
N VAL A 13 -3.25 2.06 4.28
CA VAL A 13 -1.95 2.63 3.95
C VAL A 13 -2.18 3.42 2.66
N ALA A 14 -1.92 4.71 2.69
CA ALA A 14 -2.25 5.57 1.55
C ALA A 14 -1.26 6.71 1.41
N GLY A 15 -1.09 7.17 0.18
CA GLY A 15 -0.23 8.28 -0.13
C GLY A 15 0.26 8.22 -1.57
N TRP A 16 1.48 8.64 -1.78
CA TRP A 16 2.04 8.70 -3.12
C TRP A 16 3.55 8.49 -3.10
N LEU A 17 4.04 8.03 -4.25
CA LEU A 17 5.46 7.95 -4.54
C LEU A 17 5.74 8.82 -5.75
N ARG A 18 6.95 9.31 -5.88
CA ARG A 18 7.38 10.01 -7.08
C ARG A 18 8.58 9.29 -7.68
N VAL A 19 8.54 9.14 -8.99
CA VAL A 19 9.64 8.59 -9.78
C VAL A 19 9.78 9.50 -11.00
N ASP A 20 10.88 9.41 -11.72
CA ASP A 20 11.01 10.19 -12.95
C ASP A 20 9.92 9.77 -13.93
N ALA A 21 9.36 10.73 -14.66
CA ALA A 21 8.22 10.49 -15.54
C ALA A 21 8.48 9.37 -16.56
N ASP A 22 9.69 9.34 -17.13
CA ASP A 22 10.03 8.31 -18.11
C ASP A 22 10.33 6.95 -17.48
N GLU A 23 10.40 6.86 -16.16
CA GLU A 23 10.63 5.61 -15.45
C GLU A 23 9.35 5.05 -14.84
N ARG A 24 8.28 5.83 -14.81
CA ARG A 24 7.07 5.43 -14.07
C ARG A 24 6.46 4.14 -14.59
N GLN A 25 6.37 3.98 -15.91
CA GLN A 25 5.76 2.77 -16.44
C GLN A 25 6.58 1.53 -16.09
N ALA A 26 7.90 1.61 -16.21
CA ALA A 26 8.76 0.50 -15.85
C ALA A 26 8.66 0.17 -14.36
N TYR A 27 8.56 1.20 -13.51
CA TYR A 27 8.37 0.99 -12.08
C TYR A 27 7.07 0.25 -11.80
N LEU A 28 5.97 0.69 -12.42
CA LEU A 28 4.66 0.05 -12.21
C LEU A 28 4.65 -1.38 -12.75
N ASP A 29 5.28 -1.61 -13.89
CA ASP A 29 5.38 -2.96 -14.45
C ASP A 29 6.12 -3.88 -13.47
N GLY A 30 7.17 -3.37 -12.82
CA GLY A 30 7.93 -4.12 -11.82
C GLY A 30 7.15 -4.38 -10.54
N CYS A 31 6.09 -3.61 -10.28
CA CYS A 31 5.25 -3.80 -9.10
C CYS A 31 4.16 -4.84 -9.30
N ARG A 32 3.92 -5.31 -10.53
CA ARG A 32 2.79 -6.21 -10.79
C ARG A 32 2.81 -7.47 -9.94
N ALA A 33 3.98 -8.08 -9.79
CA ALA A 33 4.09 -9.30 -8.99
C ALA A 33 3.82 -9.02 -7.52
N VAL A 34 4.29 -7.88 -7.01
CA VAL A 34 4.05 -7.48 -5.62
C VAL A 34 2.56 -7.24 -5.40
N ILE A 35 1.90 -6.54 -6.32
CA ILE A 35 0.47 -6.26 -6.22
C ILE A 35 -0.32 -7.58 -6.20
N ALA A 36 -0.01 -8.48 -7.12
CA ALA A 36 -0.68 -9.77 -7.18
C ALA A 36 -0.48 -10.58 -5.90
N SER A 37 0.76 -10.60 -5.40
CA SER A 37 1.09 -11.30 -4.17
C SER A 37 0.36 -10.68 -2.97
N ALA A 38 0.33 -9.35 -2.90
CA ALA A 38 -0.33 -8.65 -1.79
C ALA A 38 -1.81 -8.99 -1.73
N ARG A 39 -2.46 -9.02 -2.89
CA ARG A 39 -3.91 -9.26 -2.95
C ARG A 39 -4.32 -10.65 -2.48
N THR A 40 -3.38 -11.58 -2.41
CA THR A 40 -3.65 -12.92 -1.87
C THR A 40 -3.06 -13.12 -0.47
N ALA A 41 -2.40 -12.11 0.07
CA ALA A 41 -1.80 -12.21 1.39
C ALA A 41 -2.87 -12.25 2.48
N PRO A 42 -2.65 -13.01 3.56
CA PRO A 42 -3.63 -13.05 4.65
C PRO A 42 -3.88 -11.66 5.23
N GLY A 43 -5.15 -11.31 5.34
CA GLY A 43 -5.56 -10.02 5.91
C GLY A 43 -5.59 -8.86 4.93
N CYS A 44 -5.16 -9.06 3.70
CA CYS A 44 -5.20 -8.00 2.70
C CYS A 44 -6.62 -7.88 2.14
N LEU A 45 -7.19 -6.69 2.24
CA LEU A 45 -8.52 -6.41 1.71
C LEU A 45 -8.45 -5.71 0.35
N ASP A 46 -7.39 -4.93 0.13
CA ASP A 46 -7.21 -4.23 -1.12
C ASP A 46 -5.76 -3.76 -1.24
N PHE A 47 -5.25 -3.62 -2.45
CA PHE A 47 -3.87 -3.19 -2.67
C PHE A 47 -3.73 -2.63 -4.08
N HIS A 48 -3.37 -1.35 -4.18
CA HIS A 48 -3.26 -0.64 -5.46
C HIS A 48 -2.01 0.22 -5.51
N LEU A 49 -1.34 0.18 -6.66
CA LEU A 49 -0.33 1.15 -7.03
C LEU A 49 -0.68 1.56 -8.44
N SER A 50 -0.94 2.83 -8.68
CA SER A 50 -1.41 3.26 -10.00
C SER A 50 -0.87 4.63 -10.38
N ALA A 51 -0.76 4.85 -11.67
CA ALA A 51 -0.28 6.12 -12.21
C ALA A 51 -1.30 7.21 -11.94
N ASP A 52 -0.83 8.35 -11.44
CA ASP A 52 -1.71 9.50 -11.28
C ASP A 52 -2.12 10.03 -12.65
N PRO A 53 -3.39 10.34 -12.88
CA PRO A 53 -3.84 10.79 -14.21
C PRO A 53 -3.41 12.21 -14.57
N ILE A 54 -2.95 13.00 -13.60
CA ILE A 54 -2.58 14.39 -13.84
C ILE A 54 -1.07 14.59 -13.78
N ASP A 55 -0.43 14.04 -12.74
CA ASP A 55 0.99 14.27 -12.49
C ASP A 55 1.78 13.08 -13.02
N ALA A 56 2.60 13.31 -14.06
CA ALA A 56 3.31 12.24 -14.75
C ALA A 56 4.37 11.53 -13.88
N GLU A 57 4.80 12.15 -12.80
CA GLU A 57 5.81 11.56 -11.90
C GLU A 57 5.19 10.86 -10.70
N ARG A 58 3.88 10.97 -10.52
CA ARG A 58 3.24 10.49 -9.29
C ARG A 58 2.62 9.13 -9.47
N ILE A 59 2.82 8.27 -8.45
CA ILE A 59 2.17 6.98 -8.34
C ILE A 59 1.35 7.02 -7.07
N ASN A 60 0.06 6.72 -7.16
CA ASN A 60 -0.82 6.70 -6.00
C ASN A 60 -0.79 5.33 -5.34
N VAL A 61 -0.76 5.32 -4.01
CA VAL A 61 -0.66 4.11 -3.20
C VAL A 61 -1.92 4.00 -2.36
N PHE A 62 -2.56 2.83 -2.38
CA PHE A 62 -3.69 2.57 -1.52
C PHE A 62 -3.70 1.09 -1.14
N GLU A 63 -3.76 0.81 0.17
CA GLU A 63 -3.85 -0.54 0.70
C GLU A 63 -4.87 -0.56 1.82
N ARG A 64 -5.62 -1.64 1.93
CA ARG A 64 -6.52 -1.88 3.06
C ARG A 64 -6.21 -3.25 3.62
N TRP A 65 -6.10 -3.32 4.93
CA TRP A 65 -5.73 -4.55 5.65
C TRP A 65 -6.64 -4.73 6.86
N GLU A 66 -6.88 -5.97 7.24
CA GLU A 66 -7.72 -6.29 8.40
C GLU A 66 -7.11 -5.80 9.70
N ASN A 67 -5.79 -5.80 9.81
CA ASN A 67 -5.08 -5.38 11.03
C ASN A 67 -3.63 -5.04 10.74
N ALA A 68 -2.97 -4.43 11.71
CA ALA A 68 -1.58 -4.01 11.57
C ALA A 68 -0.62 -5.18 11.43
N GLU A 69 -0.94 -6.30 12.09
CA GLU A 69 -0.07 -7.48 12.04
C GLU A 69 0.03 -8.02 10.61
N SER A 70 -1.07 -8.02 9.88
CA SER A 70 -1.09 -8.46 8.48
C SER A 70 -0.21 -7.57 7.60
N VAL A 71 -0.27 -6.25 7.82
CA VAL A 71 0.58 -5.30 7.11
C VAL A 71 2.05 -5.61 7.37
N GLU A 72 2.41 -5.77 8.63
CA GLU A 72 3.80 -6.00 9.03
C GLU A 72 4.33 -7.30 8.45
N ARG A 73 3.50 -8.33 8.46
CA ARG A 73 3.88 -9.63 7.91
C ARG A 73 4.20 -9.53 6.42
N PHE A 74 3.38 -8.78 5.70
CA PHE A 74 3.59 -8.59 4.27
C PHE A 74 4.83 -7.74 4.01
N ARG A 75 5.04 -6.66 4.78
CA ARG A 75 6.15 -5.76 4.56
C ARG A 75 7.50 -6.35 4.91
N GLY A 76 7.54 -7.45 5.61
CA GLY A 76 8.80 -8.15 5.85
C GLY A 76 9.53 -8.51 4.57
N ALA A 77 8.80 -8.60 3.43
CA ALA A 77 9.41 -8.89 2.14
C ALA A 77 10.04 -7.65 1.47
N GLY A 78 9.51 -6.46 1.71
CA GLY A 78 10.06 -5.20 1.20
C GLY A 78 10.20 -5.10 -0.31
N PRO A 79 10.33 -3.90 -0.86
CA PRO A 79 10.63 -3.73 -2.28
C PRO A 79 12.11 -4.00 -2.57
N SER A 80 12.44 -4.29 -3.82
CA SER A 80 13.82 -4.52 -4.22
C SER A 80 14.62 -3.22 -4.13
N ASP A 81 15.94 -3.34 -4.05
CA ASP A 81 16.82 -2.17 -4.00
C ASP A 81 16.66 -1.30 -5.25
N ASP A 82 16.49 -1.92 -6.42
CA ASP A 82 16.31 -1.18 -7.65
C ASP A 82 15.04 -0.35 -7.62
N GLN A 83 13.96 -0.90 -7.08
CA GLN A 83 12.71 -0.17 -6.95
C GLN A 83 12.85 1.00 -5.98
N GLN A 84 13.56 0.80 -4.87
CA GLN A 84 13.79 1.88 -3.91
C GLN A 84 14.60 3.01 -4.52
N ARG A 85 15.60 2.69 -5.35
CA ARG A 85 16.42 3.71 -5.97
C ARG A 85 15.67 4.56 -6.96
N ALA A 86 14.63 4.03 -7.58
CA ALA A 86 13.83 4.78 -8.54
C ALA A 86 12.96 5.84 -7.86
N ILE A 87 12.70 5.70 -6.57
CA ILE A 87 11.82 6.63 -5.85
C ILE A 87 12.57 7.90 -5.51
N THR A 88 12.09 9.04 -6.02
CA THR A 88 12.71 10.35 -5.76
C THR A 88 12.09 11.06 -4.57
N ALA A 89 10.84 10.74 -4.23
CA ALA A 89 10.17 11.26 -3.05
C ALA A 89 8.98 10.36 -2.73
N ALA A 90 8.54 10.38 -1.49
CA ALA A 90 7.40 9.57 -1.08
C ALA A 90 6.73 10.19 0.13
N ARG A 91 5.42 10.05 0.19
CA ARG A 91 4.65 10.34 1.39
C ARG A 91 3.55 9.29 1.48
N VAL A 92 3.83 8.23 2.23
CA VAL A 92 2.88 7.14 2.44
C VAL A 92 2.71 6.98 3.94
N GLU A 93 1.47 6.98 4.40
CA GLU A 93 1.17 6.91 5.83
C GLU A 93 0.23 5.75 6.11
N GLN A 94 0.34 5.22 7.30
CA GLN A 94 -0.50 4.14 7.78
C GLN A 94 -1.53 4.75 8.74
N TYR A 95 -2.81 4.44 8.49
CA TYR A 95 -3.92 4.96 9.26
C TYR A 95 -4.63 3.82 9.97
N GLU A 96 -4.93 4.02 11.23
CA GLU A 96 -5.74 3.10 12.00
C GLU A 96 -7.18 3.58 11.90
N ILE A 97 -8.07 2.71 11.47
CA ILE A 97 -9.44 3.10 11.16
C ILE A 97 -10.35 2.81 12.34
N ALA A 98 -10.98 3.85 12.85
CA ALA A 98 -11.92 3.74 13.98
C ALA A 98 -13.29 3.23 13.54
N SER A 99 -13.73 3.65 12.35
CA SER A 99 -15.04 3.21 11.85
C SER A 99 -15.12 3.45 10.35
N THR A 100 -16.04 2.76 9.70
CA THR A 100 -16.31 2.96 8.28
C THR A 100 -17.81 3.14 8.10
N THR A 101 -18.17 3.94 7.11
CA THR A 101 -19.57 4.17 6.76
C THR A 101 -19.74 3.88 5.27
N PRO A 102 -20.50 2.87 4.88
CA PRO A 102 -20.71 2.58 3.47
C PRO A 102 -21.45 3.72 2.76
N LEU A 103 -21.00 4.02 1.54
CA LEU A 103 -21.66 5.03 0.72
C LEU A 103 -22.35 4.39 -0.49
N SER A 104 -22.16 3.09 -0.67
CA SER A 104 -22.77 2.38 -1.79
C SER A 104 -23.24 1.00 -1.37
#